data_be95568b2703ec918e549e5e6f1a9219
#
_entry.id   be95568b2703ec918e549e5e6f1a9219
#
_cell.length_a   1.000
_cell.length_b   1.000
_cell.length_c   1.000
_cell.angle_alpha   90.00
_cell.angle_beta   90.00
_cell.angle_gamma   90.00
#
_symmetry.space_group_name_H-M   'P 1'
#
loop_
_entity.id
_entity.type
_entity.pdbx_description
1 polymer ?
#
loop_
_entity_poly.entity_id
_entity_poly.type
_entity_poly.pdbx_seq_one_letter_code
_entity_poly.pdbx_strand_id
1 'polypeptide(L)'
;GNHEKMKQQIINKLRGFFSLQPIEKAWVFGSCSRGEETKDSDIDILVRFDSHARITLFKYAGMVEALSQLLHRKVDLVEEGQLKDFAVSSVDRDKILVYEREA
;
A
#
# COMPACT_ATOMS: atom_id res chain seq x y z
N GLY A 1 6.18 -8.56 -19.57
CA GLY A 1 6.81 -9.75 -18.96
C GLY A 1 6.10 -10.20 -17.71
N ASN A 2 6.60 -11.26 -17.09
CA ASN A 2 5.98 -11.82 -15.89
C ASN A 2 5.93 -10.82 -14.73
N HIS A 3 6.92 -9.96 -14.59
CA HIS A 3 6.98 -8.94 -13.54
C HIS A 3 5.84 -7.93 -13.68
N GLU A 4 5.59 -7.46 -14.89
CA GLU A 4 4.53 -6.50 -15.14
C GLU A 4 3.16 -7.11 -14.87
N LYS A 5 2.98 -8.38 -15.24
CA LYS A 5 1.73 -9.09 -15.01
C LYS A 5 1.45 -9.28 -13.53
N MET A 6 2.46 -9.68 -12.75
CA MET A 6 2.34 -9.82 -11.30
C MET A 6 2.03 -8.48 -10.65
N LYS A 7 2.73 -7.43 -11.07
CA LYS A 7 2.52 -6.09 -10.55
C LYS A 7 1.10 -5.61 -10.81
N GLN A 8 0.57 -5.86 -12.02
CA GLN A 8 -0.78 -5.46 -12.35
C GLN A 8 -1.82 -6.23 -11.54
N GLN A 9 -1.61 -7.51 -11.29
CA GLN A 9 -2.49 -8.32 -10.46
C GLN A 9 -2.53 -7.78 -9.03
N ILE A 10 -1.38 -7.42 -8.47
CA ILE A 10 -1.29 -6.83 -7.14
C ILE A 10 -2.05 -5.51 -7.10
N ILE A 11 -1.83 -4.64 -8.08
CA ILE A 11 -2.50 -3.35 -8.16
C ILE A 11 -4.02 -3.53 -8.21
N ASN A 12 -4.50 -4.47 -9.01
CA ASN A 12 -5.94 -4.72 -9.14
C ASN A 12 -6.55 -5.19 -7.83
N LYS A 13 -5.87 -6.09 -7.12
CA LYS A 13 -6.31 -6.56 -5.81
C LYS A 13 -6.35 -5.43 -4.79
N LEU A 14 -5.32 -4.58 -4.79
CA LEU A 14 -5.24 -3.44 -3.88
C LEU A 14 -6.35 -2.43 -4.15
N ARG A 15 -6.64 -2.13 -5.41
CA ARG A 15 -7.73 -1.22 -5.76
C ARG A 15 -9.07 -1.73 -5.26
N GLY A 16 -9.35 -3.00 -5.45
CA GLY A 16 -10.59 -3.60 -4.95
C GLY A 16 -10.69 -3.51 -3.44
N PHE A 17 -9.61 -3.82 -2.74
CA PHE A 17 -9.58 -3.76 -1.28
C PHE A 17 -9.76 -2.33 -0.77
N PHE A 18 -8.99 -1.38 -1.28
CA PHE A 18 -8.99 -0.01 -0.77
C PHE A 18 -10.30 0.72 -1.07
N SER A 19 -11.00 0.34 -2.13
CA SER A 19 -12.30 0.95 -2.44
C SER A 19 -13.34 0.72 -1.34
N LEU A 20 -13.14 -0.29 -0.50
CA LEU A 20 -14.03 -0.66 0.60
C LEU A 20 -13.54 -0.13 1.95
N GLN A 21 -12.44 0.62 1.98
CA GLN A 21 -11.81 1.10 3.20
C GLN A 21 -11.90 2.62 3.30
N PRO A 22 -11.75 3.19 4.51
CA PRO A 22 -11.73 4.65 4.67
C PRO A 22 -10.37 5.22 4.26
N ILE A 23 -10.00 5.04 3.01
CA ILE A 23 -8.71 5.45 2.45
C ILE A 23 -8.96 6.36 1.26
N GLU A 24 -8.26 7.51 1.22
CA GLU A 24 -8.31 8.44 0.09
C GLU A 24 -7.34 8.07 -1.01
N LYS A 25 -6.12 7.72 -0.64
CA LYS A 25 -5.05 7.37 -1.58
C LYS A 25 -4.19 6.27 -1.02
N ALA A 26 -3.62 5.49 -1.91
CA ALA A 26 -2.64 4.46 -1.55
C ALA A 26 -1.57 4.35 -2.63
N TRP A 27 -0.35 4.16 -2.18
CA TRP A 27 0.83 4.00 -3.04
C TRP A 27 1.60 2.74 -2.64
N VAL A 28 2.24 2.13 -3.60
CA VAL A 28 3.23 1.07 -3.35
C VAL A 28 4.62 1.70 -3.46
N PHE A 29 5.51 1.37 -2.55
CA PHE A 29 6.88 1.86 -2.57
C PHE A 29 7.86 0.73 -2.25
N GLY A 30 9.15 1.05 -2.13
CA GLY A 30 10.16 0.06 -1.84
C GLY A 30 10.46 -0.86 -3.02
N SER A 31 10.89 -2.08 -2.75
CA SER A 31 11.32 -3.01 -3.78
C SER A 31 10.23 -3.34 -4.80
N CYS A 32 8.99 -3.43 -4.35
CA CYS A 32 7.86 -3.71 -5.23
C CYS A 32 7.68 -2.61 -6.28
N SER A 33 7.83 -1.34 -5.89
CA SER A 33 7.67 -0.22 -6.82
C SER A 33 8.82 -0.15 -7.83
N ARG A 34 10.00 -0.64 -7.46
CA ARG A 34 11.18 -0.62 -8.34
C ARG A 34 11.31 -1.87 -9.21
N GLY A 35 10.39 -2.82 -9.09
CA GLY A 35 10.47 -4.07 -9.84
C GLY A 35 11.54 -5.03 -9.34
N GLU A 36 12.05 -4.79 -8.14
CA GLU A 36 13.12 -5.60 -7.53
C GLU A 36 12.56 -6.68 -6.60
N GLU A 37 11.25 -6.82 -6.54
CA GLU A 37 10.60 -7.74 -5.63
C GLU A 37 10.85 -9.19 -6.02
N THR A 38 10.92 -10.05 -5.01
CA THR A 38 10.82 -11.49 -5.14
C THR A 38 9.50 -11.91 -4.52
N LYS A 39 9.12 -13.18 -4.69
CA LYS A 39 7.85 -13.64 -4.12
C LYS A 39 7.86 -13.65 -2.58
N ASP A 40 9.03 -13.57 -1.98
CA ASP A 40 9.18 -13.51 -0.52
C ASP A 40 9.40 -12.08 0.00
N SER A 41 9.45 -11.09 -0.87
CA SER A 41 9.62 -9.69 -0.48
C SER A 41 8.37 -9.15 0.21
N ASP A 42 8.57 -8.31 1.23
CA ASP A 42 7.48 -7.55 1.83
C ASP A 42 6.93 -6.55 0.83
N ILE A 43 5.65 -6.27 0.93
CA ILE A 43 5.02 -5.23 0.12
C ILE A 43 4.84 -4.01 1.01
N ASP A 44 5.47 -2.91 0.61
CA ASP A 44 5.41 -1.64 1.35
C ASP A 44 4.32 -0.77 0.75
N ILE A 45 3.35 -0.40 1.57
CA ILE A 45 2.19 0.38 1.13
C ILE A 45 2.06 1.63 1.98
N LEU A 46 1.96 2.77 1.31
CA LEU A 46 1.71 4.06 1.95
C LEU A 46 0.25 4.42 1.72
N VAL A 47 -0.45 4.84 2.77
CA VAL A 47 -1.86 5.20 2.67
C VAL A 47 -2.13 6.57 3.25
N ARG A 48 -3.11 7.26 2.68
CA ARG A 48 -3.72 8.46 3.26
C ARG A 48 -5.14 8.08 3.66
N PHE A 49 -5.42 8.08 4.95
CA PHE A 49 -6.75 7.79 5.44
C PHE A 49 -7.69 8.96 5.20
N ASP A 50 -8.98 8.65 5.07
CA ASP A 50 -10.04 9.66 5.02
C ASP A 50 -9.94 10.54 6.26
N SER A 51 -9.92 11.86 6.07
CA SER A 51 -9.77 12.83 7.17
C SER A 51 -10.91 12.77 8.17
N HIS A 52 -12.07 12.26 7.76
CA HIS A 52 -13.25 12.12 8.62
C HIS A 52 -13.35 10.75 9.28
N ALA A 53 -12.47 9.83 8.93
CA ALA A 53 -12.50 8.48 9.49
C ALA A 53 -11.68 8.41 10.77
N ARG A 54 -12.17 7.61 11.70
CA ARG A 54 -11.44 7.32 12.93
C ARG A 54 -10.79 5.95 12.79
N ILE A 55 -9.47 5.95 12.69
CA ILE A 55 -8.72 4.71 12.50
C ILE A 55 -8.15 4.28 13.85
N THR A 56 -8.80 3.27 14.44
CA THR A 56 -8.31 2.68 15.69
C THR A 56 -7.17 1.72 15.39
N LEU A 57 -6.41 1.37 16.41
CA LEU A 57 -5.34 0.38 16.29
C LEU A 57 -5.89 -0.97 15.82
N PHE A 58 -7.07 -1.35 16.29
CA PHE A 58 -7.72 -2.59 15.88
C PHE A 58 -8.07 -2.57 14.39
N LYS A 59 -8.59 -1.44 13.91
CA LYS A 59 -8.94 -1.31 12.49
C LYS A 59 -7.68 -1.35 11.63
N TYR A 60 -6.63 -0.67 12.06
CA TYR A 60 -5.34 -0.69 11.36
C TYR A 60 -4.78 -2.11 11.28
N ALA A 61 -4.73 -2.81 12.41
CA ALA A 61 -4.21 -4.17 12.45
C ALA A 61 -5.05 -5.11 11.58
N GLY A 62 -6.36 -4.93 11.56
CA GLY A 62 -7.27 -5.70 10.71
C GLY A 62 -7.00 -5.50 9.24
N MET A 63 -6.70 -4.26 8.83
CA MET A 63 -6.35 -3.97 7.44
C MET A 63 -5.04 -4.64 7.03
N VAL A 64 -4.02 -4.60 7.90
CA VAL A 64 -2.73 -5.25 7.63
C VAL A 64 -2.92 -6.75 7.45
N GLU A 65 -3.68 -7.37 8.35
CA GLU A 65 -3.96 -8.80 8.29
C GLU A 65 -4.71 -9.17 7.02
N ALA A 66 -5.74 -8.41 6.68
CA ALA A 66 -6.54 -8.66 5.47
C ALA A 66 -5.71 -8.51 4.21
N LEU A 67 -4.86 -7.49 4.15
CA LEU A 67 -3.97 -7.28 3.02
C LEU A 67 -2.96 -8.42 2.88
N SER A 68 -2.38 -8.85 4.00
CA SER A 68 -1.42 -9.95 3.99
C SER A 68 -2.05 -11.24 3.47
N GLN A 69 -3.29 -11.52 3.88
CA GLN A 69 -4.02 -12.68 3.39
C GLN A 69 -4.39 -12.54 1.91
N LEU A 70 -4.82 -11.37 1.51
CA LEU A 70 -5.20 -11.10 0.12
C LEU A 70 -4.03 -11.31 -0.84
N LEU A 71 -2.86 -10.83 -0.45
CA LEU A 71 -1.66 -10.85 -1.29
C LEU A 71 -0.77 -12.06 -1.05
N HIS A 72 -1.05 -12.87 -0.03
CA HIS A 72 -0.24 -14.01 0.39
C HIS A 72 1.20 -13.61 0.66
N ARG A 73 1.40 -12.41 1.24
CA ARG A 73 2.72 -11.84 1.51
C ARG A 73 2.63 -10.94 2.73
N LYS A 74 3.77 -10.75 3.38
CA LYS A 74 3.85 -9.78 4.46
C LYS A 74 3.67 -8.38 3.90
N VAL A 75 2.83 -7.59 4.55
CA VAL A 75 2.53 -6.21 4.15
C VAL A 75 3.00 -5.26 5.25
N ASP A 76 3.71 -4.23 4.85
CA ASP A 76 4.09 -3.12 5.71
C ASP A 76 3.24 -1.91 5.32
N LEU A 77 2.28 -1.57 6.18
CA LEU A 77 1.32 -0.50 5.92
C LEU A 77 1.73 0.75 6.71
N VAL A 78 2.03 1.81 5.99
CA VAL A 78 2.51 3.06 6.58
C VAL A 78 1.53 4.18 6.26
N GLU A 79 1.16 4.95 7.29
CA GLU A 79 0.31 6.13 7.09
C GLU A 79 1.15 7.30 6.60
N GLU A 80 0.65 8.02 5.60
CA GLU A 80 1.27 9.26 5.13
C GLU A 80 1.35 10.25 6.30
N GLY A 81 2.50 10.85 6.47
CA GLY A 81 2.75 11.75 7.60
C GLY A 81 3.46 11.08 8.77
N GLN A 82 3.52 9.75 8.79
CA GLN A 82 4.24 9.00 9.83
C GLN A 82 5.65 8.60 9.39
N LEU A 83 6.02 8.90 8.15
CA LEU A 83 7.37 8.63 7.67
C LEU A 83 8.37 9.56 8.34
N LYS A 84 9.52 9.02 8.69
CA LYS A 84 10.63 9.84 9.20
C LYS A 84 11.17 10.70 8.07
N ASP A 85 11.66 11.89 8.42
CA ASP A 85 12.12 12.87 7.43
C ASP A 85 13.10 12.30 6.42
N PHE A 86 14.04 11.47 6.89
CA PHE A 86 15.05 10.90 6.01
C PHE A 86 14.48 9.91 4.98
N ALA A 87 13.29 9.34 5.25
CA ALA A 87 12.66 8.38 4.37
C ALA A 87 11.70 9.02 3.36
N VAL A 88 11.22 10.24 3.64
CA VAL A 88 10.19 10.90 2.82
C VAL A 88 10.66 11.09 1.38
N SER A 89 11.86 11.61 1.18
CA SER A 89 12.39 11.85 -0.18
C SER A 89 12.51 10.57 -0.99
N SER A 90 12.99 9.49 -0.37
CA SER A 90 13.13 8.21 -1.03
C SER A 90 11.78 7.62 -1.42
N VAL A 91 10.82 7.66 -0.51
CA VAL A 91 9.47 7.16 -0.76
C VAL A 91 8.78 7.99 -1.85
N ASP A 92 8.87 9.32 -1.77
CA ASP A 92 8.26 10.20 -2.78
C ASP A 92 8.80 9.95 -4.18
N ARG A 93 10.09 9.62 -4.29
CA ARG A 93 10.70 9.33 -5.58
C ARG A 93 10.25 7.99 -6.15
N ASP A 94 10.09 6.97 -5.29
CA ASP A 94 9.86 5.59 -5.71
C ASP A 94 8.38 5.19 -5.71
N LYS A 95 7.51 5.91 -5.00
CA LYS A 95 6.12 5.50 -4.83
C LYS A 95 5.34 5.52 -6.12
N ILE A 96 4.46 4.53 -6.27
CA ILE A 96 3.55 4.41 -7.40
C ILE A 96 2.13 4.46 -6.86
N LEU A 97 1.33 5.39 -7.36
CA LEU A 97 -0.08 5.51 -6.97
C LEU A 97 -0.85 4.30 -7.48
N VAL A 98 -1.50 3.58 -6.56
CA VAL A 98 -2.30 2.40 -6.92
C VAL A 98 -3.78 2.60 -6.68
N TYR A 99 -4.16 3.57 -5.86
CA TYR A 99 -5.57 3.85 -5.58
C TYR A 99 -5.75 5.31 -5.22
N GLU A 100 -6.80 5.91 -5.78
CA GLU A 100 -7.25 7.26 -5.42
C GLU A 100 -8.76 7.27 -5.45
N ARG A 101 -9.37 7.71 -4.32
CA ARG A 101 -10.82 7.84 -4.25
C ARG A 101 -11.29 8.98 -5.15
N GLU A 102 -12.31 8.73 -5.92
CA GLU A 102 -12.94 9.79 -6.69
C GLU A 102 -13.72 10.74 -5.76
N ALA A 103 -13.65 12.01 -6.07
CA ALA A 103 -14.35 13.04 -5.30
C ALA A 103 -15.85 12.97 -5.49
#